data_de75cb228280b842e8d1f7ebcff1ced1
#
_entry.id   de75cb228280b842e8d1f7ebcff1ced1
#
_cell.length_a   1.000
_cell.length_b   1.000
_cell.length_c   1.000
_cell.angle_alpha   90.00
_cell.angle_beta   90.00
_cell.angle_gamma   90.00
#
_symmetry.space_group_name_H-M   'P 1'
#
loop_
_entity.id
_entity.type
_entity.pdbx_description
1 polymer ?
#
loop_
_entity_poly.entity_id
_entity_poly.type
_entity_poly.pdbx_seq_one_letter_code
_entity_poly.pdbx_strand_id
1 'polypeptide(L)'
;YERVESYSSFVERYYKDTRQDNELIKFKLSDEIIPLIEDYCKYFTKASRFVDNLEYKKKVIPMSELNELLYKRYDNKPLFERVDLIAEKINNSYFKGTKGDFIKIRSHLLKIANFTSDMKKIYKNFYTSAIFLNSYKMPFRENELKRNIDANVINYDDATIFMYMKFLLTGFPYQVYVREVIIDEAQDYTYLQYKILHKIFKNAGFTILGDVNQSVNPFYKHGSLEELLPIFDQRETKYVELNKTYRSSPEIIEYANKVLNLNQTSAIRRSSNAPVIKRSMKDLKYIGKD
;
A
#
# COMPACT_ATOMS: atom_id res chain seq x y z
N TYR A 1 -12.67 -3.39 12.82
CA TYR A 1 -11.86 -3.90 11.72
C TYR A 1 -12.60 -3.64 10.43
N GLU A 2 -11.97 -2.91 9.50
CA GLU A 2 -12.51 -2.67 8.18
C GLU A 2 -12.42 -3.95 7.36
N ARG A 3 -13.49 -4.27 6.67
CA ARG A 3 -13.51 -5.42 5.78
C ARG A 3 -12.91 -5.01 4.44
N VAL A 4 -11.83 -5.65 4.04
CA VAL A 4 -11.24 -5.48 2.71
C VAL A 4 -11.96 -6.42 1.73
N GLU A 5 -12.21 -5.95 0.51
CA GLU A 5 -12.72 -6.74 -0.60
C GLU A 5 -11.80 -7.94 -0.88
N SER A 6 -12.38 -9.12 -1.16
CA SER A 6 -11.57 -10.28 -1.56
C SER A 6 -11.01 -10.11 -2.97
N TYR A 7 -9.88 -10.78 -3.26
CA TYR A 7 -9.29 -10.72 -4.60
C TYR A 7 -10.24 -11.28 -5.68
N SER A 8 -11.01 -12.33 -5.38
CA SER A 8 -12.00 -12.87 -6.31
C SER A 8 -13.10 -11.86 -6.65
N SER A 9 -13.63 -11.14 -5.65
CA SER A 9 -14.61 -10.08 -5.87
C SER A 9 -14.03 -8.90 -6.67
N PHE A 10 -12.76 -8.57 -6.44
CA PHE A 10 -12.04 -7.57 -7.21
C PHE A 10 -11.91 -7.96 -8.70
N VAL A 11 -11.55 -9.21 -9.00
CA VAL A 11 -11.48 -9.72 -10.37
C VAL A 11 -12.85 -9.77 -11.04
N GLU A 12 -13.89 -10.20 -10.31
CA GLU A 12 -15.27 -10.15 -10.83
C GLU A 12 -15.70 -8.73 -11.19
N ARG A 13 -15.31 -7.75 -10.39
CA ARG A 13 -15.60 -6.32 -10.62
C ARG A 13 -14.95 -5.83 -11.91
N TYR A 14 -13.75 -6.29 -12.26
CA TYR A 14 -13.10 -5.97 -13.54
C TYR A 14 -13.98 -6.24 -14.76
N TYR A 15 -14.69 -7.35 -14.77
CA TYR A 15 -15.55 -7.72 -15.90
C TYR A 15 -16.91 -7.01 -15.89
N LYS A 16 -17.30 -6.43 -14.77
CA LYS A 16 -18.59 -5.74 -14.60
C LYS A 16 -18.48 -4.22 -14.67
N ASP A 17 -17.30 -3.68 -14.38
CA ASP A 17 -17.05 -2.25 -14.31
C ASP A 17 -16.93 -1.61 -15.69
N THR A 18 -17.18 -0.31 -15.75
CA THR A 18 -16.98 0.47 -16.97
C THR A 18 -15.48 0.70 -17.22
N ARG A 19 -15.14 1.07 -18.48
CA ARG A 19 -13.75 1.42 -18.83
C ARG A 19 -13.19 2.55 -17.94
N GLN A 20 -14.02 3.52 -17.54
CA GLN A 20 -13.60 4.64 -16.69
C GLN A 20 -13.24 4.15 -15.28
N ASP A 21 -14.01 3.23 -14.70
CA ASP A 21 -13.73 2.65 -13.40
C ASP A 21 -12.42 1.87 -13.45
N ASN A 22 -12.19 1.12 -14.53
CA ASN A 22 -10.96 0.37 -14.73
C ASN A 22 -9.71 1.26 -14.86
N GLU A 23 -9.81 2.42 -15.51
CA GLU A 23 -8.70 3.40 -15.56
C GLU A 23 -8.40 4.00 -14.19
N LEU A 24 -9.42 4.26 -13.37
CA LEU A 24 -9.20 4.68 -11.98
C LEU A 24 -8.49 3.60 -11.16
N ILE A 25 -8.87 2.32 -11.31
CA ILE A 25 -8.22 1.22 -10.61
C ILE A 25 -6.75 1.10 -11.03
N LYS A 26 -6.45 1.18 -12.33
CA LYS A 26 -5.06 1.18 -12.83
C LYS A 26 -4.24 2.33 -12.23
N PHE A 27 -4.80 3.53 -12.21
CA PHE A 27 -4.15 4.70 -11.61
C PHE A 27 -3.87 4.50 -10.11
N LYS A 28 -4.82 3.94 -9.36
CA LYS A 28 -4.65 3.63 -7.94
C LYS A 28 -3.56 2.58 -7.67
N LEU A 29 -3.37 1.64 -8.59
CA LEU A 29 -2.36 0.59 -8.45
C LEU A 29 -1.00 1.00 -9.01
N SER A 30 -0.93 2.08 -9.80
CA SER A 30 0.33 2.60 -10.33
C SER A 30 1.14 3.35 -9.26
N ASP A 31 2.40 3.63 -9.56
CA ASP A 31 3.29 4.44 -8.72
C ASP A 31 2.94 5.94 -8.75
N GLU A 32 2.19 6.40 -9.77
CA GLU A 32 1.73 7.79 -9.91
C GLU A 32 0.88 8.28 -8.73
N ILE A 33 0.15 7.39 -8.05
CA ILE A 33 -0.66 7.73 -6.88
C ILE A 33 0.18 8.10 -5.66
N ILE A 34 1.43 7.60 -5.57
CA ILE A 34 2.27 7.69 -4.38
C ILE A 34 2.60 9.14 -4.00
N PRO A 35 3.14 9.98 -4.91
CA PRO A 35 3.43 11.37 -4.60
C PRO A 35 2.17 12.15 -4.18
N LEU A 36 1.01 11.82 -4.74
CA LEU A 36 -0.24 12.49 -4.39
C LEU A 36 -0.66 12.20 -2.95
N ILE A 37 -0.50 10.95 -2.50
CA ILE A 37 -0.77 10.56 -1.12
C ILE A 37 0.20 11.26 -0.18
N GLU A 38 1.48 11.27 -0.51
CA GLU A 38 2.54 11.90 0.29
C GLU A 38 2.31 13.41 0.42
N ASP A 39 2.02 14.09 -0.69
CA ASP A 39 1.74 15.52 -0.72
C ASP A 39 0.45 15.88 0.02
N TYR A 40 -0.60 15.06 -0.13
CA TYR A 40 -1.82 15.25 0.63
C TYR A 40 -1.61 15.10 2.14
N CYS A 41 -0.92 14.05 2.59
CA CYS A 41 -0.60 13.85 4.00
C CYS A 41 0.29 14.96 4.56
N LYS A 42 1.24 15.46 3.78
CA LYS A 42 2.09 16.60 4.11
C LYS A 42 1.30 17.90 4.22
N TYR A 43 0.40 18.16 3.25
CA TYR A 43 -0.50 19.30 3.30
C TYR A 43 -1.42 19.22 4.51
N PHE A 44 -2.08 18.06 4.73
CA PHE A 44 -2.96 17.82 5.86
C PHE A 44 -2.22 18.08 7.20
N THR A 45 -1.01 17.55 7.34
CA THR A 45 -0.18 17.77 8.55
C THR A 45 0.15 19.25 8.74
N LYS A 46 0.53 19.98 7.68
CA LYS A 46 0.85 21.42 7.76
C LYS A 46 -0.36 22.29 8.10
N ALA A 47 -1.55 21.91 7.66
CA ALA A 47 -2.79 22.62 7.94
C ALA A 47 -3.36 22.31 9.33
N SER A 48 -2.92 21.23 9.95
CA SER A 48 -3.41 20.73 11.24
C SER A 48 -2.88 21.57 12.39
N ARG A 49 -3.77 22.06 13.28
CA ARG A 49 -3.41 22.85 14.46
C ARG A 49 -4.45 22.71 15.56
N PHE A 50 -4.09 23.05 16.78
CA PHE A 50 -5.03 23.28 17.86
C PHE A 50 -5.58 24.70 17.72
N VAL A 51 -6.88 24.86 17.95
CA VAL A 51 -7.61 26.14 17.78
C VAL A 51 -8.16 26.70 19.08
N ASP A 52 -7.95 25.98 20.18
CA ASP A 52 -8.36 26.41 21.52
C ASP A 52 -7.36 25.91 22.59
N ASN A 53 -7.48 26.42 23.81
CA ASN A 53 -6.73 25.96 24.96
C ASN A 53 -7.19 24.57 25.39
N LEU A 54 -6.26 23.77 25.92
CA LEU A 54 -6.62 22.51 26.55
C LEU A 54 -7.00 22.74 27.99
N GLU A 55 -8.23 22.46 28.36
CA GLU A 55 -8.69 22.49 29.75
C GLU A 55 -8.89 21.07 30.30
N TYR A 56 -8.17 20.72 31.37
CA TYR A 56 -8.32 19.42 32.00
C TYR A 56 -7.98 19.48 33.50
N LYS A 57 -8.88 19.02 34.40
CA LYS A 57 -8.70 18.97 35.87
C LYS A 57 -8.14 20.28 36.47
N LYS A 58 -8.79 21.41 36.23
CA LYS A 58 -8.38 22.75 36.70
C LYS A 58 -7.03 23.25 36.14
N LYS A 59 -6.43 22.55 35.19
CA LYS A 59 -5.24 22.99 34.48
C LYS A 59 -5.64 23.47 33.08
N VAL A 60 -5.13 24.62 32.70
CA VAL A 60 -5.27 25.19 31.37
C VAL A 60 -3.90 25.20 30.70
N ILE A 61 -3.79 24.61 29.54
CA ILE A 61 -2.58 24.64 28.69
C ILE A 61 -2.89 25.54 27.50
N PRO A 62 -2.14 26.61 27.28
CA PRO A 62 -2.39 27.55 26.20
C PRO A 62 -2.27 26.91 24.81
N MET A 63 -3.13 27.32 23.90
CA MET A 63 -3.09 26.90 22.47
C MET A 63 -1.71 27.16 21.85
N SER A 64 -1.05 28.26 22.21
CA SER A 64 0.30 28.61 21.71
C SER A 64 1.34 27.56 22.10
N GLU A 65 1.31 27.08 23.36
CA GLU A 65 2.20 26.00 23.84
C GLU A 65 1.92 24.69 23.12
N LEU A 66 0.64 24.34 22.94
CA LEU A 66 0.25 23.12 22.22
C LEU A 66 0.76 23.12 20.78
N ASN A 67 0.61 24.25 20.08
CA ASN A 67 1.08 24.39 18.69
C ASN A 67 2.61 24.49 18.59
N GLU A 68 3.29 25.03 19.59
CA GLU A 68 4.76 24.98 19.65
C GLU A 68 5.26 23.54 19.79
N LEU A 69 4.63 22.73 20.64
CA LEU A 69 4.93 21.31 20.73
C LEU A 69 4.67 20.57 19.42
N LEU A 70 3.56 20.87 18.75
CA LEU A 70 3.15 20.23 17.50
C LEU A 70 4.11 20.53 16.34
N TYR A 71 4.60 21.78 16.23
CA TYR A 71 5.32 22.24 15.04
C TYR A 71 6.83 22.41 15.24
N LYS A 72 7.31 22.53 16.49
CA LYS A 72 8.74 22.71 16.74
C LYS A 72 9.36 21.49 17.42
N ARG A 73 8.73 21.01 18.49
CA ARG A 73 9.32 19.94 19.30
C ARG A 73 9.18 18.56 18.65
N TYR A 74 8.04 18.27 18.06
CA TYR A 74 7.71 16.96 17.50
C TYR A 74 7.53 16.99 15.98
N ASP A 75 8.05 17.99 15.29
CA ASP A 75 7.90 18.21 13.86
C ASP A 75 8.40 17.05 12.97
N ASN A 76 9.37 16.29 13.48
CA ASN A 76 9.93 15.10 12.80
C ASN A 76 9.09 13.83 12.97
N LYS A 77 7.96 13.91 13.69
CA LYS A 77 7.06 12.77 13.94
C LYS A 77 5.82 12.83 13.07
N PRO A 78 5.16 11.68 12.76
CA PRO A 78 3.84 11.66 12.17
C PRO A 78 2.80 12.42 12.98
N LEU A 79 1.81 13.01 12.34
CA LEU A 79 0.86 13.93 12.98
C LEU A 79 0.21 13.36 14.25
N PHE A 80 -0.33 12.12 14.16
CA PHE A 80 -1.03 11.53 15.31
C PHE A 80 -0.07 11.07 16.40
N GLU A 81 1.15 10.69 16.06
CA GLU A 81 2.22 10.45 17.04
C GLU A 81 2.57 11.74 17.81
N ARG A 82 2.57 12.92 17.14
CA ARG A 82 2.75 14.22 17.82
C ARG A 82 1.67 14.46 18.86
N VAL A 83 0.40 14.20 18.52
CA VAL A 83 -0.72 14.34 19.45
C VAL A 83 -0.56 13.43 20.67
N ASP A 84 -0.14 12.19 20.44
CA ASP A 84 0.09 11.22 21.51
C ASP A 84 1.25 11.65 22.43
N LEU A 85 2.36 12.12 21.87
CA LEU A 85 3.50 12.64 22.62
C LEU A 85 3.15 13.93 23.41
N ILE A 86 2.32 14.80 22.86
CA ILE A 86 1.81 15.99 23.55
C ILE A 86 0.93 15.56 24.74
N ALA A 87 0.01 14.61 24.53
CA ALA A 87 -0.84 14.07 25.58
C ALA A 87 -0.02 13.43 26.71
N GLU A 88 0.99 12.63 26.34
CA GLU A 88 1.91 12.00 27.30
C GLU A 88 2.71 13.03 28.09
N LYS A 89 3.30 14.04 27.42
CA LYS A 89 4.04 15.12 28.06
C LYS A 89 3.17 15.85 29.10
N ILE A 90 1.94 16.24 28.72
CA ILE A 90 1.01 16.94 29.60
C ILE A 90 0.62 16.04 30.79
N ASN A 91 0.32 14.77 30.54
CA ASN A 91 -0.02 13.80 31.56
C ASN A 91 1.10 13.64 32.59
N ASN A 92 2.33 13.50 32.12
CA ASN A 92 3.49 13.34 33.01
C ASN A 92 3.89 14.63 33.74
N SER A 93 3.75 15.80 33.09
CA SER A 93 4.17 17.09 33.69
C SER A 93 3.19 17.65 34.72
N TYR A 94 1.88 17.42 34.57
CA TYR A 94 0.84 18.05 35.37
C TYR A 94 -0.07 17.09 36.13
N PHE A 95 0.00 15.80 35.81
CA PHE A 95 -0.83 14.75 36.39
C PHE A 95 0.03 13.53 36.78
N LYS A 96 -0.57 12.54 37.42
CA LYS A 96 0.17 11.37 37.94
C LYS A 96 0.61 10.35 36.85
N GLY A 97 0.55 10.70 35.56
CA GLY A 97 0.97 9.81 34.49
C GLY A 97 0.06 8.58 34.26
N THR A 98 -1.20 8.62 34.74
CA THR A 98 -2.09 7.47 34.61
C THR A 98 -2.56 7.28 33.16
N LYS A 99 -2.78 6.02 32.79
CA LYS A 99 -3.34 5.68 31.47
C LYS A 99 -4.72 6.31 31.23
N GLY A 100 -5.53 6.42 32.27
CA GLY A 100 -6.86 7.04 32.22
C GLY A 100 -6.80 8.54 31.92
N ASP A 101 -5.87 9.26 32.51
CA ASP A 101 -5.64 10.67 32.26
C ASP A 101 -5.09 10.89 30.85
N PHE A 102 -4.14 10.07 30.40
CA PHE A 102 -3.64 10.11 29.02
C PHE A 102 -4.77 10.02 27.99
N ILE A 103 -5.64 9.02 28.10
CA ILE A 103 -6.77 8.83 27.15
C ILE A 103 -7.69 10.06 27.12
N LYS A 104 -8.00 10.64 28.28
CA LYS A 104 -8.85 11.81 28.38
C LYS A 104 -8.19 13.06 27.79
N ILE A 105 -6.91 13.31 28.12
CA ILE A 105 -6.13 14.43 27.57
C ILE A 105 -6.06 14.32 26.05
N ARG A 106 -5.71 13.14 25.53
CA ARG A 106 -5.69 12.88 24.09
C ARG A 106 -7.04 13.16 23.43
N SER A 107 -8.12 12.70 24.03
CA SER A 107 -9.48 12.96 23.52
C SER A 107 -9.82 14.46 23.50
N HIS A 108 -9.42 15.21 24.52
CA HIS A 108 -9.64 16.67 24.58
C HIS A 108 -8.77 17.39 23.55
N LEU A 109 -7.51 17.00 23.34
CA LEU A 109 -6.65 17.56 22.30
C LEU A 109 -7.29 17.39 20.91
N LEU A 110 -7.85 16.22 20.61
CA LEU A 110 -8.52 15.97 19.34
C LEU A 110 -9.84 16.76 19.18
N LYS A 111 -10.51 17.13 20.27
CA LYS A 111 -11.70 17.98 20.22
C LYS A 111 -11.39 19.45 19.90
N ILE A 112 -10.25 19.96 20.38
CA ILE A 112 -9.81 21.34 20.12
C ILE A 112 -8.92 21.46 18.87
N ALA A 113 -8.74 20.37 18.12
CA ALA A 113 -8.01 20.38 16.87
C ALA A 113 -8.93 20.78 15.69
N ASN A 114 -8.38 21.49 14.71
CA ASN A 114 -9.07 21.79 13.46
C ASN A 114 -9.06 20.62 12.46
N PHE A 115 -8.54 19.47 12.87
CA PHE A 115 -8.41 18.27 12.05
C PHE A 115 -9.10 17.07 12.70
N THR A 116 -9.50 16.13 11.87
CA THR A 116 -10.11 14.87 12.32
C THR A 116 -9.06 13.77 12.48
N SER A 117 -9.26 12.88 13.45
CA SER A 117 -8.51 11.61 13.57
C SER A 117 -9.21 10.43 12.89
N ASP A 118 -10.36 10.65 12.29
CA ASP A 118 -11.08 9.64 11.52
C ASP A 118 -10.40 9.42 10.17
N MET A 119 -9.67 8.32 10.07
CA MET A 119 -8.92 7.95 8.85
C MET A 119 -9.82 7.79 7.63
N LYS A 120 -11.07 7.34 7.79
CA LYS A 120 -12.00 7.20 6.66
C LYS A 120 -12.39 8.56 6.11
N LYS A 121 -12.63 9.53 6.99
CA LYS A 121 -12.92 10.91 6.58
C LYS A 121 -11.72 11.54 5.89
N ILE A 122 -10.51 11.33 6.40
CA ILE A 122 -9.27 11.81 5.76
C ILE A 122 -9.12 11.19 4.38
N TYR A 123 -9.35 9.89 4.27
CA TYR A 123 -9.24 9.15 3.01
C TYR A 123 -10.30 9.60 1.98
N LYS A 124 -11.55 9.79 2.38
CA LYS A 124 -12.59 10.36 1.50
C LYS A 124 -12.19 11.75 0.99
N ASN A 125 -11.67 12.60 1.88
CA ASN A 125 -11.26 13.95 1.54
C ASN A 125 -10.05 13.98 0.57
N PHE A 126 -9.22 12.96 0.55
CA PHE A 126 -8.13 12.84 -0.43
C PHE A 126 -8.68 12.85 -1.86
N TYR A 127 -9.70 12.07 -2.16
CA TYR A 127 -10.28 12.00 -3.51
C TYR A 127 -11.03 13.25 -3.94
N THR A 128 -11.43 14.11 -3.01
CA THR A 128 -12.05 15.42 -3.29
C THR A 128 -11.07 16.58 -3.22
N SER A 129 -9.80 16.30 -2.89
CA SER A 129 -8.78 17.34 -2.78
C SER A 129 -8.33 17.84 -4.15
N ALA A 130 -7.90 19.10 -4.19
CA ALA A 130 -7.28 19.67 -5.39
C ALA A 130 -6.02 18.89 -5.83
N ILE A 131 -5.30 18.28 -4.88
CA ILE A 131 -4.11 17.45 -5.16
C ILE A 131 -4.51 16.28 -6.04
N PHE A 132 -5.55 15.54 -5.67
CA PHE A 132 -6.02 14.40 -6.46
C PHE A 132 -6.67 14.85 -7.78
N LEU A 133 -7.62 15.80 -7.74
CA LEU A 133 -8.41 16.22 -8.90
C LEU A 133 -7.60 16.92 -9.98
N ASN A 134 -6.49 17.59 -9.64
CA ASN A 134 -5.59 18.17 -10.62
C ASN A 134 -4.71 17.15 -11.34
N SER A 135 -4.47 16.00 -10.73
CA SER A 135 -3.65 14.93 -11.27
C SER A 135 -4.48 13.88 -12.02
N TYR A 136 -5.61 13.49 -11.44
CA TYR A 136 -6.55 12.56 -12.08
C TYR A 136 -7.76 13.33 -12.63
N LYS A 137 -7.78 13.58 -13.95
CA LYS A 137 -8.78 14.43 -14.62
C LYS A 137 -9.94 13.66 -15.26
N MET A 138 -9.89 12.31 -15.23
CA MET A 138 -10.98 11.50 -15.75
C MET A 138 -12.16 11.47 -14.76
N PRO A 139 -13.41 11.45 -15.27
CA PRO A 139 -14.57 11.28 -14.40
C PRO A 139 -14.53 9.96 -13.65
N PHE A 140 -14.92 9.93 -12.39
CA PHE A 140 -15.04 8.73 -11.56
C PHE A 140 -16.27 8.80 -10.64
N ARG A 141 -16.69 7.64 -10.13
CA ARG A 141 -17.88 7.52 -9.29
C ARG A 141 -17.59 7.84 -7.82
N GLU A 142 -17.37 9.12 -7.52
CA GLU A 142 -17.04 9.59 -6.17
C GLU A 142 -18.04 9.13 -5.11
N ASN A 143 -19.36 9.17 -5.41
CA ASN A 143 -20.40 8.77 -4.47
C ASN A 143 -20.39 7.29 -4.15
N GLU A 144 -19.96 6.44 -5.08
CA GLU A 144 -19.82 5.00 -4.86
C GLU A 144 -18.62 4.70 -3.96
N LEU A 145 -17.47 5.31 -4.22
CA LEU A 145 -16.31 5.25 -3.35
C LEU A 145 -16.67 5.65 -1.91
N LYS A 146 -17.37 6.78 -1.75
CA LYS A 146 -17.78 7.27 -0.43
C LYS A 146 -18.72 6.29 0.29
N ARG A 147 -19.71 5.71 -0.43
CA ARG A 147 -20.63 4.72 0.15
C ARG A 147 -19.93 3.47 0.64
N ASN A 148 -18.98 2.93 -0.11
CA ASN A 148 -18.23 1.75 0.27
C ASN A 148 -17.42 2.01 1.56
N ILE A 149 -16.75 3.14 1.64
CA ILE A 149 -16.00 3.53 2.84
C ILE A 149 -16.93 3.70 4.05
N ASP A 150 -18.10 4.32 3.88
CA ASP A 150 -19.10 4.51 4.94
C ASP A 150 -19.68 3.17 5.42
N ALA A 151 -19.84 2.20 4.52
CA ALA A 151 -20.26 0.84 4.84
C ALA A 151 -19.17 -0.03 5.50
N ASN A 152 -18.02 0.54 5.84
CA ASN A 152 -16.83 -0.17 6.36
C ASN A 152 -16.24 -1.21 5.39
N VAL A 153 -16.45 -1.03 4.09
CA VAL A 153 -15.87 -1.84 3.04
C VAL A 153 -14.80 -1.02 2.32
N ILE A 154 -13.58 -1.53 2.29
CA ILE A 154 -12.50 -0.95 1.51
C ILE A 154 -12.30 -1.84 0.29
N ASN A 155 -12.33 -1.26 -0.90
CA ASN A 155 -12.03 -1.96 -2.14
C ASN A 155 -10.58 -2.46 -2.11
N TYR A 156 -10.30 -3.53 -2.84
CA TYR A 156 -8.97 -4.13 -2.89
C TYR A 156 -7.91 -3.11 -3.35
N ASP A 157 -8.20 -2.35 -4.39
CA ASP A 157 -7.35 -1.30 -4.94
C ASP A 157 -7.15 -0.09 -4.00
N ASP A 158 -8.09 0.15 -3.08
CA ASP A 158 -8.00 1.21 -2.08
C ASP A 158 -7.26 0.80 -0.80
N ALA A 159 -7.19 -0.51 -0.51
CA ALA A 159 -6.69 -1.01 0.77
C ALA A 159 -5.23 -0.61 1.03
N THR A 160 -4.36 -0.74 0.03
CA THR A 160 -2.93 -0.38 0.14
C THR A 160 -2.74 1.12 0.28
N ILE A 161 -3.50 1.93 -0.47
CA ILE A 161 -3.46 3.40 -0.39
C ILE A 161 -3.90 3.87 1.00
N PHE A 162 -5.03 3.34 1.50
CA PHE A 162 -5.54 3.66 2.83
C PHE A 162 -4.53 3.31 3.93
N MET A 163 -3.92 2.13 3.84
CA MET A 163 -2.89 1.68 4.78
C MET A 163 -1.65 2.58 4.73
N TYR A 164 -1.19 2.95 3.55
CA TYR A 164 -0.04 3.84 3.39
C TYR A 164 -0.30 5.23 3.97
N MET A 165 -1.45 5.83 3.64
CA MET A 165 -1.90 7.10 4.20
C MET A 165 -1.96 7.05 5.74
N LYS A 166 -2.53 5.97 6.29
CA LYS A 166 -2.58 5.76 7.73
C LYS A 166 -1.18 5.74 8.33
N PHE A 167 -0.23 4.99 7.76
CA PHE A 167 1.13 4.92 8.28
C PHE A 167 1.89 6.25 8.16
N LEU A 168 1.65 7.04 7.12
CA LEU A 168 2.23 8.39 7.01
C LEU A 168 1.76 9.32 8.13
N LEU A 169 0.52 9.16 8.60
CA LEU A 169 -0.08 10.03 9.62
C LEU A 169 0.07 9.49 11.06
N THR A 170 0.18 8.16 11.25
CA THR A 170 0.26 7.51 12.58
C THR A 170 1.65 6.94 12.91
N GLY A 171 2.53 6.80 11.91
CA GLY A 171 3.81 6.09 12.01
C GLY A 171 3.73 4.68 11.46
N PHE A 172 4.87 4.19 10.98
CA PHE A 172 5.01 2.82 10.47
C PHE A 172 5.25 1.85 11.63
N PRO A 173 4.65 0.64 11.59
CA PRO A 173 4.88 -0.39 12.60
C PRO A 173 6.22 -1.10 12.35
N TYR A 174 7.33 -0.44 12.67
CA TYR A 174 8.67 -0.96 12.42
C TYR A 174 8.93 -2.32 13.08
N GLN A 175 9.46 -3.26 12.30
CA GLN A 175 9.84 -4.60 12.74
C GLN A 175 11.36 -4.72 12.79
N VAL A 176 11.93 -4.37 13.94
CA VAL A 176 13.41 -4.27 14.11
C VAL A 176 14.11 -5.61 14.25
N TYR A 177 13.38 -6.68 14.60
CA TYR A 177 13.95 -8.02 14.83
C TYR A 177 14.01 -8.88 13.56
N VAL A 178 13.28 -8.50 12.50
CA VAL A 178 13.32 -9.21 11.22
C VAL A 178 14.63 -8.88 10.52
N ARG A 179 15.35 -9.91 10.10
CA ARG A 179 16.65 -9.80 9.43
C ARG A 179 16.58 -10.01 7.93
N GLU A 180 15.60 -10.80 7.48
CA GLU A 180 15.41 -11.12 6.07
C GLU A 180 13.91 -11.14 5.76
N VAL A 181 13.54 -10.60 4.62
CA VAL A 181 12.19 -10.65 4.03
C VAL A 181 12.32 -11.34 2.68
N ILE A 182 11.68 -12.48 2.53
CA ILE A 182 11.64 -13.22 1.28
C ILE A 182 10.26 -13.06 0.67
N ILE A 183 10.21 -12.59 -0.58
CA ILE A 183 8.98 -12.41 -1.34
C ILE A 183 9.06 -13.29 -2.56
N ASP A 184 8.18 -14.28 -2.62
CA ASP A 184 7.95 -15.11 -3.81
C ASP A 184 6.74 -14.61 -4.59
N GLU A 185 6.62 -14.97 -5.86
CA GLU A 185 5.58 -14.47 -6.78
C GLU A 185 5.51 -12.92 -6.78
N ALA A 186 6.66 -12.32 -6.84
CA ALA A 186 6.87 -10.88 -6.67
C ALA A 186 6.07 -10.01 -7.65
N GLN A 187 5.71 -10.55 -8.82
CA GLN A 187 4.92 -9.87 -9.84
C GLN A 187 3.49 -9.53 -9.41
N ASP A 188 2.99 -10.15 -8.32
CA ASP A 188 1.63 -9.92 -7.82
C ASP A 188 1.54 -8.75 -6.84
N TYR A 189 2.69 -8.18 -6.44
CA TYR A 189 2.76 -7.02 -5.54
C TYR A 189 2.94 -5.72 -6.34
N THR A 190 2.24 -4.67 -5.93
CA THR A 190 2.40 -3.34 -6.51
C THR A 190 3.63 -2.63 -5.96
N TYR A 191 4.15 -1.62 -6.68
CA TYR A 191 5.26 -0.79 -6.23
C TYR A 191 5.01 -0.18 -4.83
N LEU A 192 3.80 0.30 -4.56
CA LEU A 192 3.42 0.86 -3.25
C LEU A 192 3.50 -0.20 -2.12
N GLN A 193 3.12 -1.46 -2.39
CA GLN A 193 3.24 -2.54 -1.42
C GLN A 193 4.71 -2.79 -1.05
N TYR A 194 5.62 -2.81 -2.03
CA TYR A 194 7.06 -2.91 -1.78
C TYR A 194 7.57 -1.73 -0.96
N LYS A 195 7.17 -0.51 -1.30
CA LYS A 195 7.54 0.70 -0.55
C LYS A 195 7.10 0.62 0.92
N ILE A 196 5.91 0.11 1.19
CA ILE A 196 5.40 -0.12 2.55
C ILE A 196 6.22 -1.18 3.27
N LEU A 197 6.44 -2.34 2.64
CA LEU A 197 7.24 -3.43 3.22
C LEU A 197 8.65 -2.97 3.58
N HIS A 198 9.33 -2.27 2.67
CA HIS A 198 10.65 -1.72 2.93
C HIS A 198 10.67 -0.73 4.11
N LYS A 199 9.63 0.11 4.24
CA LYS A 199 9.51 1.02 5.40
C LYS A 199 9.26 0.29 6.72
N ILE A 200 8.49 -0.80 6.72
CA ILE A 200 8.22 -1.62 7.92
C ILE A 200 9.47 -2.41 8.35
N PHE A 201 10.17 -3.00 7.38
CA PHE A 201 11.33 -3.87 7.58
C PHE A 201 12.64 -3.19 7.19
N LYS A 202 12.80 -1.93 7.53
CA LYS A 202 13.92 -1.06 7.07
C LYS A 202 15.33 -1.58 7.41
N ASN A 203 15.47 -2.50 8.37
CA ASN A 203 16.74 -3.08 8.79
C ASN A 203 16.94 -4.52 8.27
N ALA A 204 16.01 -5.04 7.46
CA ALA A 204 16.08 -6.39 6.91
C ALA A 204 16.68 -6.38 5.51
N GLY A 205 17.37 -7.46 5.15
CA GLY A 205 17.63 -7.80 3.75
C GLY A 205 16.35 -8.20 3.03
N PHE A 206 16.34 -8.07 1.71
CA PHE A 206 15.20 -8.46 0.88
C PHE A 206 15.67 -9.42 -0.22
N THR A 207 15.04 -10.59 -0.29
CA THR A 207 15.15 -11.51 -1.42
C THR A 207 13.80 -11.53 -2.15
N ILE A 208 13.79 -11.05 -3.39
CA ILE A 208 12.58 -10.84 -4.18
C ILE A 208 12.66 -11.75 -5.41
N LEU A 209 11.72 -12.69 -5.52
CA LEU A 209 11.66 -13.70 -6.57
C LEU A 209 10.34 -13.58 -7.32
N GLY A 210 10.37 -13.55 -8.66
CA GLY A 210 9.15 -13.47 -9.44
C GLY A 210 9.40 -13.54 -10.95
N ASP A 211 8.31 -13.72 -11.68
CA ASP A 211 8.28 -13.70 -13.14
C ASP A 211 7.17 -12.76 -13.61
N VAL A 212 7.54 -11.61 -14.16
CA VAL A 212 6.60 -10.59 -14.64
C VAL A 212 5.63 -11.12 -15.70
N ASN A 213 5.98 -12.21 -16.40
CA ASN A 213 5.11 -12.83 -17.41
C ASN A 213 4.02 -13.71 -16.80
N GLN A 214 4.10 -14.03 -15.51
CA GLN A 214 3.10 -14.83 -14.77
C GLN A 214 2.12 -13.99 -13.97
N SER A 215 2.19 -12.65 -14.04
CA SER A 215 1.23 -11.76 -13.35
C SER A 215 -0.20 -12.06 -13.80
N VAL A 216 -1.07 -12.26 -12.82
CA VAL A 216 -2.51 -12.52 -13.01
C VAL A 216 -3.39 -11.29 -12.72
N ASN A 217 -2.78 -10.18 -12.26
CA ASN A 217 -3.53 -8.96 -11.99
C ASN A 217 -3.91 -8.25 -13.29
N PRO A 218 -5.22 -8.09 -13.59
CA PRO A 218 -5.67 -7.50 -14.86
C PRO A 218 -5.44 -5.99 -14.96
N PHE A 219 -5.17 -5.32 -13.83
CA PHE A 219 -5.03 -3.87 -13.77
C PHE A 219 -3.58 -3.41 -13.59
N TYR A 220 -2.70 -4.29 -13.12
CA TYR A 220 -1.33 -3.94 -12.77
C TYR A 220 -0.36 -5.04 -13.18
N LYS A 221 0.70 -4.64 -13.82
CA LYS A 221 1.82 -5.51 -14.19
C LYS A 221 3.10 -4.71 -14.18
N HIS A 222 4.16 -5.25 -13.58
CA HIS A 222 5.50 -4.71 -13.74
C HIS A 222 6.01 -4.94 -15.17
N GLY A 223 6.70 -3.97 -15.74
CA GLY A 223 7.44 -4.16 -16.99
C GLY A 223 8.69 -5.01 -16.75
N SER A 224 9.37 -4.76 -15.64
CA SER A 224 10.51 -5.52 -15.12
C SER A 224 10.57 -5.38 -13.60
N LEU A 225 11.11 -6.38 -12.89
CA LEU A 225 11.39 -6.25 -11.45
C LEU A 225 12.54 -5.27 -11.16
N GLU A 226 13.29 -4.83 -12.16
CA GLU A 226 14.27 -3.73 -12.03
C GLU A 226 13.60 -2.41 -11.60
N GLU A 227 12.32 -2.21 -11.92
CA GLU A 227 11.54 -1.06 -11.46
C GLU A 227 11.51 -0.90 -9.94
N LEU A 228 11.80 -1.98 -9.20
CA LEU A 228 11.85 -1.98 -7.73
C LEU A 228 13.18 -1.46 -7.16
N LEU A 229 14.26 -1.40 -7.97
CA LEU A 229 15.59 -0.98 -7.51
C LEU A 229 15.60 0.38 -6.79
N PRO A 230 14.83 1.41 -7.20
CA PRO A 230 14.81 2.69 -6.51
C PRO A 230 14.25 2.65 -5.08
N ILE A 231 13.57 1.56 -4.68
CA ILE A 231 13.08 1.38 -3.31
C ILE A 231 14.23 1.01 -2.36
N PHE A 232 15.26 0.33 -2.87
CA PHE A 232 16.36 -0.24 -2.09
C PHE A 232 17.66 0.55 -2.29
N ASP A 233 18.65 0.36 -1.41
CA ASP A 233 19.98 0.96 -1.63
C ASP A 233 20.64 0.28 -2.84
N GLN A 234 20.81 1.03 -3.90
CA GLN A 234 21.37 0.52 -5.17
C GLN A 234 22.79 -0.05 -5.04
N ARG A 235 23.57 0.41 -4.05
CA ARG A 235 24.94 -0.07 -3.82
C ARG A 235 24.99 -1.46 -3.20
N GLU A 236 23.90 -1.84 -2.50
CA GLU A 236 23.76 -3.12 -1.80
C GLU A 236 22.78 -4.07 -2.50
N THR A 237 22.15 -3.62 -3.58
CA THR A 237 21.14 -4.40 -4.30
C THR A 237 21.70 -4.98 -5.59
N LYS A 238 21.41 -6.27 -5.83
CA LYS A 238 21.79 -6.97 -7.05
C LYS A 238 20.56 -7.50 -7.77
N TYR A 239 20.36 -7.09 -9.02
CA TYR A 239 19.39 -7.69 -9.91
C TYR A 239 20.02 -8.87 -10.67
N VAL A 240 19.31 -10.00 -10.76
CA VAL A 240 19.78 -11.20 -11.46
C VAL A 240 18.62 -11.79 -12.26
N GLU A 241 18.82 -11.93 -13.57
CA GLU A 241 17.92 -12.68 -14.43
C GLU A 241 18.30 -14.15 -14.52
N LEU A 242 17.31 -15.04 -14.30
CA LEU A 242 17.49 -16.48 -14.48
C LEU A 242 16.85 -16.89 -15.81
N ASN A 243 17.71 -17.16 -16.79
CA ASN A 243 17.30 -17.56 -18.14
C ASN A 243 17.41 -19.07 -18.42
N LYS A 244 17.70 -19.86 -17.39
CA LYS A 244 17.81 -21.32 -17.46
C LYS A 244 16.89 -22.00 -16.48
N THR A 245 16.17 -23.03 -16.92
CA THR A 245 15.28 -23.82 -16.07
C THR A 245 15.68 -25.29 -16.01
N TYR A 246 15.58 -25.86 -14.82
CA TYR A 246 15.74 -27.30 -14.58
C TYR A 246 14.38 -28.02 -14.43
N ARG A 247 13.28 -27.25 -14.33
CA ARG A 247 11.95 -27.77 -14.01
C ARG A 247 11.31 -28.50 -15.16
N SER A 248 11.37 -27.92 -16.38
CA SER A 248 10.65 -28.39 -17.56
C SER A 248 11.60 -28.89 -18.64
N SER A 249 11.11 -29.78 -19.49
CA SER A 249 11.88 -30.26 -20.65
C SER A 249 11.97 -29.18 -21.74
N PRO A 250 12.94 -29.30 -22.68
CA PRO A 250 13.09 -28.34 -23.79
C PRO A 250 11.81 -28.15 -24.58
N GLU A 251 11.05 -29.21 -24.85
CA GLU A 251 9.83 -29.16 -25.65
C GLU A 251 8.75 -28.28 -25.00
N ILE A 252 8.62 -28.35 -23.68
CA ILE A 252 7.67 -27.53 -22.91
C ILE A 252 8.14 -26.08 -22.94
N ILE A 253 9.43 -25.82 -22.74
CA ILE A 253 9.96 -24.45 -22.73
C ILE A 253 9.86 -23.80 -24.11
N GLU A 254 10.20 -24.53 -25.18
CA GLU A 254 10.04 -24.04 -26.56
C GLU A 254 8.57 -23.68 -26.87
N TYR A 255 7.63 -24.52 -26.44
CA TYR A 255 6.21 -24.24 -26.60
C TYR A 255 5.78 -23.02 -25.80
N ALA A 256 6.19 -22.89 -24.53
CA ALA A 256 5.89 -21.74 -23.68
C ALA A 256 6.48 -20.44 -24.26
N ASN A 257 7.74 -20.45 -24.68
CA ASN A 257 8.38 -19.33 -25.35
C ASN A 257 7.63 -18.89 -26.60
N LYS A 258 7.16 -19.87 -27.42
CA LYS A 258 6.36 -19.57 -28.61
C LYS A 258 5.02 -18.93 -28.27
N VAL A 259 4.34 -19.41 -27.24
CA VAL A 259 3.03 -18.85 -26.80
C VAL A 259 3.20 -17.44 -26.24
N LEU A 260 4.25 -17.20 -25.48
CA LEU A 260 4.54 -15.92 -24.83
C LEU A 260 5.32 -14.95 -25.74
N ASN A 261 5.71 -15.40 -26.95
CA ASN A 261 6.58 -14.66 -27.85
C ASN A 261 7.91 -14.22 -27.20
N LEU A 262 8.51 -15.12 -26.40
CA LEU A 262 9.76 -14.92 -25.66
C LEU A 262 10.83 -15.86 -26.21
N ASN A 263 12.10 -15.41 -26.17
CA ASN A 263 13.26 -16.24 -26.54
C ASN A 263 14.32 -16.29 -25.43
N GLN A 264 13.89 -16.04 -24.19
CA GLN A 264 14.84 -15.79 -23.08
C GLN A 264 15.13 -17.03 -22.23
N THR A 265 14.23 -18.00 -22.16
CA THR A 265 14.38 -19.15 -21.28
C THR A 265 14.80 -20.40 -22.03
N SER A 266 15.85 -21.07 -21.57
CA SER A 266 16.31 -22.37 -22.08
C SER A 266 16.24 -23.46 -21.02
N ALA A 267 15.90 -24.69 -21.43
CA ALA A 267 15.89 -25.83 -20.53
C ALA A 267 17.28 -26.45 -20.43
N ILE A 268 17.70 -26.77 -19.20
CA ILE A 268 18.92 -27.58 -18.96
C ILE A 268 18.59 -29.07 -18.87
N ARG A 269 17.34 -29.39 -18.57
CA ARG A 269 16.86 -30.77 -18.51
C ARG A 269 17.01 -31.45 -19.89
N ARG A 270 17.29 -32.78 -19.87
CA ARG A 270 17.30 -33.56 -21.12
C ARG A 270 15.94 -33.58 -21.76
N SER A 271 15.91 -33.62 -23.10
CA SER A 271 14.68 -33.80 -23.88
C SER A 271 13.90 -35.01 -23.39
N SER A 272 12.59 -34.88 -23.30
CA SER A 272 11.69 -36.00 -23.01
C SER A 272 11.41 -36.83 -24.26
N ASN A 273 11.78 -36.33 -25.48
CA ASN A 273 11.42 -36.84 -26.76
C ASN A 273 9.89 -37.00 -26.98
N ALA A 274 9.10 -36.34 -26.10
CA ALA A 274 7.64 -36.37 -26.18
C ALA A 274 7.14 -35.02 -26.75
N PRO A 275 6.27 -35.01 -27.77
CA PRO A 275 5.73 -33.78 -28.32
C PRO A 275 4.75 -33.12 -27.37
N VAL A 276 4.67 -31.79 -27.41
CA VAL A 276 3.58 -31.05 -26.79
C VAL A 276 2.34 -31.18 -27.62
N ILE A 277 1.31 -31.86 -27.12
CA ILE A 277 0.07 -32.12 -27.84
C ILE A 277 -0.97 -31.05 -27.44
N LYS A 278 -1.43 -30.27 -28.41
CA LYS A 278 -2.55 -29.32 -28.21
C LYS A 278 -3.87 -30.06 -28.42
N ARG A 279 -4.69 -30.11 -27.37
CA ARG A 279 -6.03 -30.71 -27.42
C ARG A 279 -7.12 -29.66 -27.32
N SER A 280 -8.30 -29.89 -27.90
CA SER A 280 -9.46 -29.01 -27.73
C SER A 280 -10.20 -29.33 -26.44
N MET A 281 -11.04 -28.38 -25.97
CA MET A 281 -11.92 -28.60 -24.80
C MET A 281 -12.86 -29.82 -24.99
N LYS A 282 -13.16 -30.19 -26.26
CA LYS A 282 -13.98 -31.37 -26.57
C LYS A 282 -13.28 -32.67 -26.23
N ASP A 283 -11.96 -32.66 -26.16
CA ASP A 283 -11.11 -33.83 -25.91
C ASP A 283 -10.83 -34.08 -24.41
N LEU A 284 -11.36 -33.21 -23.52
CA LEU A 284 -11.13 -33.28 -22.08
C LEU A 284 -11.44 -34.64 -21.45
N LYS A 285 -12.45 -35.35 -21.95
CA LYS A 285 -12.84 -36.68 -21.46
C LYS A 285 -11.81 -37.79 -21.77
N TYR A 286 -10.80 -37.52 -22.58
CA TYR A 286 -9.72 -38.46 -22.90
C TYR A 286 -8.42 -38.12 -22.16
N ILE A 287 -8.37 -36.98 -21.46
CA ILE A 287 -7.18 -36.56 -20.65
C ILE A 287 -7.12 -37.47 -19.40
N GLY A 288 -6.06 -38.24 -19.28
CA GLY A 288 -5.84 -39.18 -18.18
C GLY A 288 -6.08 -40.66 -18.54
N LYS A 289 -6.29 -40.96 -19.81
CA LYS A 289 -6.31 -42.34 -20.33
C LYS A 289 -5.04 -42.74 -21.08
N ASP A 290 -4.15 -41.79 -21.28
CA ASP A 290 -2.79 -41.91 -21.78
C ASP A 290 -1.81 -41.72 -20.63
#